data_ef50e5273ec76642e3be258674b80a48
#
_entry.id   ef50e5273ec76642e3be258674b80a48
#
_cell.length_a   1.000
_cell.length_b   1.000
_cell.length_c   1.000
_cell.angle_alpha   90.00
_cell.angle_beta   90.00
_cell.angle_gamma   90.00
#
_symmetry.space_group_name_H-M   'P 1'
#
loop_
_entity.id
_entity.type
_entity.pdbx_description
1 polymer ?
#
loop_
_entity_poly.entity_id
_entity_poly.type
_entity_poly.pdbx_seq_one_letter_code
_entity_poly.pdbx_strand_id
1 'polypeptide(L)'
;MFAGKIRGQMKVRPDNPDTIINITWLSHWYDWLRVERGYGAHTLAAYERDINIFCRFLANEGVSAPALSRQDFRAFLAGEQARGLARTTLARRVSSIRSFYRFCDKRGFFSLEDLSWMKAPKLARALPKSVSVTDMDLVLKAVKPEDEASWQQKRDYALLMLLYGCGLRISEALSLRADQLPLTDWLQITGKGNKVRDIPILEAVRDAMQQAADSCPFQPHGQDAFFRSARNAPLNARAVQRLVEKLRLQLGLPAHTTPHALRHAFATHLLAGGGDLRAIQQLLGHASLSTTQRYTDVDEQRLIDVHKQIHPRSQTGG
;
A
#
# COMPACT_ATOMS: atom_id res chain seq x y z
N MET A 1 -16.39 -9.54 -17.07
CA MET A 1 -16.33 -10.91 -16.47
C MET A 1 -16.52 -10.91 -14.94
N PHE A 2 -17.18 -9.91 -14.34
CA PHE A 2 -17.37 -9.77 -12.88
C PHE A 2 -18.78 -10.13 -12.39
N ALA A 3 -19.76 -10.19 -13.28
CA ALA A 3 -21.15 -10.56 -12.94
C ALA A 3 -21.33 -12.05 -12.53
N GLY A 4 -20.38 -12.92 -12.86
CA GLY A 4 -20.51 -14.35 -12.66
C GLY A 4 -20.26 -14.85 -11.23
N LYS A 5 -19.47 -14.15 -10.41
CA LYS A 5 -19.12 -14.60 -9.04
C LYS A 5 -20.15 -14.22 -7.97
N ILE A 6 -20.97 -13.21 -8.23
CA ILE A 6 -22.03 -12.78 -7.28
C ILE A 6 -23.27 -13.67 -7.42
N ARG A 7 -23.48 -14.32 -8.58
CA ARG A 7 -24.68 -15.16 -8.85
C ARG A 7 -24.78 -16.46 -8.04
N GLY A 8 -23.70 -16.91 -7.40
CA GLY A 8 -23.68 -18.24 -6.75
C GLY A 8 -24.26 -18.30 -5.34
N GLN A 9 -24.52 -17.18 -4.66
CA GLN A 9 -24.91 -17.19 -3.24
C GLN A 9 -26.07 -16.29 -2.83
N MET A 10 -26.63 -15.48 -3.75
CA MET A 10 -27.83 -14.70 -3.46
C MET A 10 -28.96 -15.06 -4.40
N LYS A 11 -29.98 -15.75 -3.91
CA LYS A 11 -31.28 -15.84 -4.58
C LYS A 11 -31.99 -14.48 -4.47
N VAL A 12 -31.65 -13.55 -5.33
CA VAL A 12 -32.26 -12.21 -5.38
C VAL A 12 -32.86 -12.02 -6.76
N ARG A 13 -34.15 -11.74 -6.85
CA ARG A 13 -34.80 -11.29 -8.09
C ARG A 13 -34.40 -9.83 -8.35
N PRO A 14 -33.96 -9.43 -9.57
CA PRO A 14 -33.36 -8.14 -9.82
C PRO A 14 -34.28 -6.92 -9.67
N ASP A 15 -35.58 -7.05 -9.68
CA ASP A 15 -36.52 -5.93 -9.84
C ASP A 15 -37.58 -5.80 -8.73
N ASN A 16 -37.36 -6.37 -7.55
CA ASN A 16 -38.29 -6.22 -6.44
C ASN A 16 -37.82 -5.09 -5.50
N PRO A 17 -38.64 -4.03 -5.24
CA PRO A 17 -38.29 -2.96 -4.29
C PRO A 17 -38.04 -3.44 -2.86
N ASP A 18 -38.54 -4.63 -2.50
CA ASP A 18 -38.28 -5.28 -1.20
C ASP A 18 -36.92 -6.00 -1.13
N THR A 19 -36.10 -5.88 -2.15
CA THR A 19 -34.77 -6.51 -2.17
C THR A 19 -33.86 -5.87 -1.16
N ILE A 20 -33.28 -6.66 -0.27
CA ILE A 20 -32.40 -6.24 0.83
C ILE A 20 -31.27 -5.32 0.36
N ILE A 21 -30.62 -5.64 -0.76
CA ILE A 21 -29.77 -4.75 -1.57
C ILE A 21 -29.91 -5.10 -3.04
N ASN A 22 -30.14 -4.10 -3.88
CA ASN A 22 -30.22 -4.29 -5.32
C ASN A 22 -28.80 -4.50 -5.91
N ILE A 23 -28.60 -5.61 -6.61
CA ILE A 23 -27.33 -5.97 -7.25
C ILE A 23 -26.90 -4.90 -8.27
N THR A 24 -27.86 -4.26 -8.94
CA THR A 24 -27.60 -3.18 -9.89
C THR A 24 -26.95 -1.97 -9.20
N TRP A 25 -27.41 -1.61 -7.98
CA TRP A 25 -26.80 -0.50 -7.23
C TRP A 25 -25.34 -0.81 -6.86
N LEU A 26 -25.05 -2.04 -6.48
CA LEU A 26 -23.68 -2.47 -6.18
C LEU A 26 -22.79 -2.42 -7.41
N SER A 27 -23.25 -2.92 -8.57
CA SER A 27 -22.46 -2.89 -9.81
C SER A 27 -22.17 -1.46 -10.25
N HIS A 28 -23.15 -0.56 -10.23
CA HIS A 28 -22.99 0.85 -10.55
C HIS A 28 -22.03 1.55 -9.55
N TRP A 29 -22.09 1.21 -8.27
CA TRP A 29 -21.17 1.74 -7.27
C TRP A 29 -19.73 1.28 -7.50
N TYR A 30 -19.51 0.01 -7.86
CA TYR A 30 -18.18 -0.49 -8.21
C TYR A 30 -17.60 0.22 -9.44
N ASP A 31 -18.43 0.41 -10.47
CA ASP A 31 -18.01 1.14 -11.65
C ASP A 31 -17.70 2.61 -11.34
N TRP A 32 -18.51 3.24 -10.52
CA TRP A 32 -18.25 4.61 -10.04
C TRP A 32 -16.94 4.71 -9.26
N LEU A 33 -16.65 3.76 -8.34
CA LEU A 33 -15.38 3.73 -7.61
C LEU A 33 -14.18 3.56 -8.54
N ARG A 34 -14.33 2.71 -9.56
CA ARG A 34 -13.27 2.40 -10.51
C ARG A 34 -13.02 3.55 -11.47
N VAL A 35 -14.06 4.06 -12.11
CA VAL A 35 -13.96 5.00 -13.23
C VAL A 35 -13.92 6.44 -12.73
N GLU A 36 -14.90 6.86 -11.94
CA GLU A 36 -15.00 8.27 -11.50
C GLU A 36 -14.08 8.59 -10.31
N ARG A 37 -13.88 7.63 -9.39
CA ARG A 37 -13.04 7.83 -8.19
C ARG A 37 -11.60 7.34 -8.36
N GLY A 38 -11.29 6.62 -9.43
CA GLY A 38 -9.94 6.12 -9.71
C GLY A 38 -9.36 5.20 -8.63
N TYR A 39 -10.21 4.41 -7.97
CA TYR A 39 -9.74 3.51 -6.91
C TYR A 39 -8.93 2.35 -7.50
N GLY A 40 -7.75 2.09 -6.93
CA GLY A 40 -6.90 0.97 -7.35
C GLY A 40 -7.50 -0.39 -6.98
N ALA A 41 -7.09 -1.43 -7.72
CA ALA A 41 -7.62 -2.80 -7.61
C ALA A 41 -7.68 -3.34 -6.17
N HIS A 42 -6.65 -3.09 -5.36
CA HIS A 42 -6.63 -3.53 -3.95
C HIS A 42 -7.69 -2.85 -3.10
N THR A 43 -7.97 -1.56 -3.32
CA THR A 43 -9.01 -0.82 -2.60
C THR A 43 -10.38 -1.32 -3.02
N LEU A 44 -10.59 -1.53 -4.33
CA LEU A 44 -11.84 -2.09 -4.86
C LEU A 44 -12.13 -3.46 -4.27
N ALA A 45 -11.16 -4.38 -4.29
CA ALA A 45 -11.32 -5.72 -3.71
C ALA A 45 -11.56 -5.70 -2.19
N ALA A 46 -10.98 -4.72 -1.47
CA ALA A 46 -11.25 -4.55 -0.04
C ALA A 46 -12.67 -4.03 0.21
N TYR A 47 -13.12 -3.04 -0.56
CA TYR A 47 -14.47 -2.48 -0.46
C TYR A 47 -15.54 -3.49 -0.86
N GLU A 48 -15.28 -4.31 -1.90
CA GLU A 48 -16.14 -5.40 -2.30
C GLU A 48 -16.35 -6.42 -1.16
N ARG A 49 -15.27 -6.86 -0.54
CA ARG A 49 -15.38 -7.76 0.63
C ARG A 49 -16.15 -7.13 1.78
N ASP A 50 -15.88 -5.85 2.07
CA ASP A 50 -16.52 -5.15 3.18
C ASP A 50 -18.00 -4.97 2.95
N ILE A 51 -18.45 -4.58 1.74
CA ILE A 51 -19.87 -4.41 1.42
C ILE A 51 -20.59 -5.76 1.38
N ASN A 52 -19.96 -6.81 0.85
CA ASN A 52 -20.56 -8.16 0.82
C ASN A 52 -20.81 -8.73 2.22
N ILE A 53 -19.96 -8.40 3.21
CA ILE A 53 -20.19 -8.77 4.61
C ILE A 53 -21.39 -8.00 5.16
N PHE A 54 -21.50 -6.72 4.85
CA PHE A 54 -22.62 -5.90 5.26
C PHE A 54 -23.94 -6.35 4.62
N CYS A 55 -23.93 -6.68 3.32
CA CYS A 55 -25.10 -7.23 2.62
C CYS A 55 -25.61 -8.51 3.28
N ARG A 56 -24.69 -9.39 3.69
CA ARG A 56 -25.07 -10.62 4.41
C ARG A 56 -25.68 -10.33 5.78
N PHE A 57 -25.18 -9.34 6.48
CA PHE A 57 -25.79 -8.91 7.74
C PHE A 57 -27.22 -8.41 7.50
N LEU A 58 -27.44 -7.51 6.56
CA LEU A 58 -28.76 -7.00 6.23
C LEU A 58 -29.72 -8.14 5.84
N ALA A 59 -29.22 -9.11 5.07
CA ALA A 59 -30.03 -10.29 4.68
C ALA A 59 -30.45 -11.15 5.88
N ASN A 60 -29.55 -11.34 6.85
CA ASN A 60 -29.84 -12.13 8.05
C ASN A 60 -30.83 -11.42 8.99
N GLU A 61 -30.74 -10.10 9.07
CA GLU A 61 -31.65 -9.29 9.91
C GLU A 61 -32.98 -8.94 9.19
N GLY A 62 -33.14 -9.28 7.91
CA GLY A 62 -34.31 -8.91 7.12
C GLY A 62 -34.48 -7.42 6.88
N VAL A 63 -33.38 -6.67 6.95
CA VAL A 63 -33.36 -5.19 6.80
C VAL A 63 -32.98 -4.82 5.38
N SER A 64 -33.80 -4.01 4.70
CA SER A 64 -33.42 -3.45 3.39
C SER A 64 -32.45 -2.27 3.54
N ALA A 65 -31.57 -2.06 2.55
CA ALA A 65 -30.59 -0.98 2.60
C ALA A 65 -31.22 0.42 2.78
N PRO A 66 -32.36 0.75 2.13
CA PRO A 66 -33.07 2.03 2.36
C PRO A 66 -33.66 2.17 3.77
N ALA A 67 -34.00 1.06 4.44
CA ALA A 67 -34.61 1.06 5.76
C ALA A 67 -33.60 0.89 6.92
N LEU A 68 -32.30 0.93 6.62
CA LEU A 68 -31.24 0.78 7.63
C LEU A 68 -31.38 1.81 8.74
N SER A 69 -31.58 1.35 9.96
CA SER A 69 -31.62 2.20 11.14
C SER A 69 -30.24 2.35 11.78
N ARG A 70 -30.10 3.37 12.64
CA ARG A 70 -28.92 3.54 13.48
C ARG A 70 -28.70 2.35 14.42
N GLN A 71 -29.76 1.71 14.87
CA GLN A 71 -29.68 0.53 15.74
C GLN A 71 -29.10 -0.67 15.02
N ASP A 72 -29.57 -0.97 13.79
CA ASP A 72 -29.07 -2.06 12.97
C ASP A 72 -27.58 -1.89 12.65
N PHE A 73 -27.18 -0.68 12.32
CA PHE A 73 -25.76 -0.39 12.06
C PHE A 73 -24.88 -0.57 13.30
N ARG A 74 -25.39 -0.21 14.48
CA ARG A 74 -24.70 -0.46 15.76
C ARG A 74 -24.60 -1.95 16.06
N ALA A 75 -25.66 -2.71 15.82
CA ALA A 75 -25.68 -4.16 15.98
C ALA A 75 -24.63 -4.80 15.03
N PHE A 76 -24.58 -4.37 13.76
CA PHE A 76 -23.54 -4.79 12.82
C PHE A 76 -22.13 -4.55 13.37
N LEU A 77 -21.84 -3.33 13.84
CA LEU A 77 -20.53 -3.00 14.37
C LEU A 77 -20.17 -3.80 15.61
N ALA A 78 -21.13 -4.02 16.50
CA ALA A 78 -20.92 -4.83 17.71
C ALA A 78 -20.63 -6.30 17.36
N GLY A 79 -21.33 -6.87 16.39
CA GLY A 79 -21.08 -8.22 15.88
C GLY A 79 -19.69 -8.38 15.28
N GLU A 80 -19.24 -7.37 14.51
CA GLU A 80 -17.90 -7.38 13.93
C GLU A 80 -16.78 -7.23 14.98
N GLN A 81 -17.02 -6.43 16.03
CA GLN A 81 -16.12 -6.30 17.16
C GLN A 81 -16.02 -7.59 17.98
N ALA A 82 -17.15 -8.26 18.22
CA ALA A 82 -17.19 -9.55 18.91
C ALA A 82 -16.42 -10.66 18.16
N ARG A 83 -16.33 -10.55 16.85
CA ARG A 83 -15.49 -11.43 15.99
C ARG A 83 -13.99 -11.11 16.06
N GLY A 84 -13.57 -10.16 16.89
CA GLY A 84 -12.16 -9.80 17.05
C GLY A 84 -11.58 -8.96 15.91
N LEU A 85 -12.41 -8.28 15.11
CA LEU A 85 -11.91 -7.47 14.01
C LEU A 85 -11.03 -6.31 14.50
N ALA A 86 -9.88 -6.12 13.84
CA ALA A 86 -9.02 -4.98 14.11
C ALA A 86 -9.77 -3.66 13.84
N ARG A 87 -9.58 -2.67 14.71
CA ARG A 87 -10.24 -1.34 14.61
C ARG A 87 -10.00 -0.65 13.26
N THR A 88 -8.82 -0.84 12.67
CA THR A 88 -8.49 -0.31 11.33
C THR A 88 -9.33 -0.96 10.23
N THR A 89 -9.56 -2.26 10.30
CA THR A 89 -10.43 -2.99 9.37
C THR A 89 -11.87 -2.53 9.51
N LEU A 90 -12.33 -2.36 10.75
CA LEU A 90 -13.69 -1.87 11.02
C LEU A 90 -13.88 -0.44 10.50
N ALA A 91 -12.89 0.46 10.68
CA ALA A 91 -12.93 1.81 10.13
C ALA A 91 -12.99 1.82 8.59
N ARG A 92 -12.23 0.96 7.92
CA ARG A 92 -12.31 0.79 6.46
C ARG A 92 -13.70 0.30 6.03
N ARG A 93 -14.27 -0.69 6.74
CA ARG A 93 -15.59 -1.24 6.45
C ARG A 93 -16.69 -0.17 6.58
N VAL A 94 -16.66 0.62 7.64
CA VAL A 94 -17.55 1.78 7.78
C VAL A 94 -17.38 2.76 6.62
N SER A 95 -16.15 3.04 6.20
CA SER A 95 -15.88 3.91 5.06
C SER A 95 -16.45 3.38 3.74
N SER A 96 -16.33 2.06 3.52
CA SER A 96 -16.90 1.37 2.36
C SER A 96 -18.44 1.51 2.35
N ILE A 97 -19.10 1.19 3.47
CA ILE A 97 -20.56 1.29 3.62
C ILE A 97 -21.03 2.74 3.40
N ARG A 98 -20.42 3.71 4.06
CA ARG A 98 -20.74 5.14 3.86
C ARG A 98 -20.55 5.59 2.42
N SER A 99 -19.53 5.07 1.74
CA SER A 99 -19.29 5.36 0.32
C SER A 99 -20.44 4.85 -0.55
N PHE A 100 -20.94 3.64 -0.28
CA PHE A 100 -22.07 3.06 -0.98
C PHE A 100 -23.36 3.88 -0.76
N TYR A 101 -23.67 4.23 0.49
CA TYR A 101 -24.87 5.03 0.80
C TYR A 101 -24.81 6.44 0.17
N ARG A 102 -23.68 7.12 0.20
CA ARG A 102 -23.46 8.40 -0.48
C ARG A 102 -23.60 8.30 -2.00
N PHE A 103 -23.19 7.19 -2.56
CA PHE A 103 -23.36 6.95 -3.99
C PHE A 103 -24.84 6.75 -4.33
N CYS A 104 -25.58 5.96 -3.55
CA CYS A 104 -27.02 5.73 -3.75
C CYS A 104 -27.80 7.05 -3.64
N ASP A 105 -27.53 7.85 -2.64
CA ASP A 105 -28.10 9.18 -2.46
C ASP A 105 -27.81 10.09 -3.66
N LYS A 106 -26.54 10.21 -4.07
CA LYS A 106 -26.13 11.02 -5.22
C LYS A 106 -26.79 10.59 -6.55
N ARG A 107 -27.06 9.29 -6.70
CA ARG A 107 -27.68 8.72 -7.92
C ARG A 107 -29.22 8.65 -7.85
N GLY A 108 -29.80 9.07 -6.73
CA GLY A 108 -31.23 9.06 -6.53
C GLY A 108 -31.85 7.66 -6.38
N PHE A 109 -31.07 6.66 -6.03
CA PHE A 109 -31.59 5.30 -5.80
C PHE A 109 -32.39 5.24 -4.51
N PHE A 110 -31.85 5.78 -3.44
CA PHE A 110 -32.48 6.03 -2.15
C PHE A 110 -31.58 6.99 -1.33
N SER A 111 -32.16 7.63 -0.33
CA SER A 111 -31.44 8.49 0.60
C SER A 111 -31.72 8.09 2.03
N LEU A 112 -30.73 8.25 2.91
CA LEU A 112 -30.93 8.35 4.34
C LEU A 112 -30.74 9.81 4.74
N GLU A 113 -31.66 10.34 5.55
CA GLU A 113 -31.66 11.75 5.97
C GLU A 113 -30.32 12.22 6.56
N ASP A 114 -29.64 11.35 7.29
CA ASP A 114 -28.33 11.65 7.88
C ASP A 114 -27.44 10.41 7.91
N LEU A 115 -26.23 10.53 7.37
CA LEU A 115 -25.18 9.51 7.45
C LEU A 115 -24.15 9.81 8.55
N SER A 116 -24.31 10.87 9.32
CA SER A 116 -23.33 11.33 10.30
C SER A 116 -23.13 10.31 11.45
N TRP A 117 -24.17 9.54 11.74
CA TRP A 117 -24.15 8.51 12.77
C TRP A 117 -23.39 7.23 12.36
N MET A 118 -23.13 7.01 11.07
CA MET A 118 -22.28 5.92 10.60
C MET A 118 -20.80 6.23 10.91
N LYS A 119 -20.42 6.18 12.17
CA LYS A 119 -19.06 6.48 12.61
C LYS A 119 -18.30 5.21 12.93
N ALA A 120 -17.05 5.14 12.45
CA ALA A 120 -16.12 4.12 12.90
C ALA A 120 -15.72 4.36 14.36
N PRO A 121 -15.39 3.30 15.12
CA PRO A 121 -14.76 3.46 16.43
C PRO A 121 -13.51 4.34 16.31
N LYS A 122 -13.34 5.27 17.26
CA LYS A 122 -12.15 6.12 17.29
C LYS A 122 -10.89 5.24 17.31
N LEU A 123 -10.04 5.41 16.31
CA LEU A 123 -8.70 4.83 16.32
C LEU A 123 -7.89 5.62 17.35
N ALA A 124 -7.29 4.94 18.32
CA ALA A 124 -6.26 5.57 19.11
C ALA A 124 -5.16 6.06 18.16
N ARG A 125 -4.85 7.35 18.17
CA ARG A 125 -3.69 7.88 17.44
C ARG A 125 -2.44 7.32 18.14
N ALA A 126 -1.99 6.15 17.72
CA ALA A 126 -0.63 5.76 18.02
C ALA A 126 0.28 6.80 17.33
N LEU A 127 1.14 7.46 18.10
CA LEU A 127 2.22 8.26 17.51
C LEU A 127 2.98 7.35 16.55
N PRO A 128 3.26 7.79 15.32
CA PRO A 128 4.04 7.02 14.38
C PRO A 128 5.41 6.75 15.02
N LYS A 129 5.65 5.52 15.47
CA LYS A 129 6.97 5.11 15.92
C LYS A 129 7.76 4.77 14.67
N SER A 130 8.69 5.63 14.28
CA SER A 130 9.65 5.30 13.21
C SER A 130 10.63 4.24 13.73
N VAL A 131 11.10 3.38 12.84
CA VAL A 131 12.24 2.50 13.13
C VAL A 131 13.46 3.40 13.31
N SER A 132 14.26 3.19 14.34
CA SER A 132 15.45 4.01 14.58
C SER A 132 16.54 3.78 13.51
N VAL A 133 17.49 4.72 13.38
CA VAL A 133 18.66 4.54 12.50
C VAL A 133 19.42 3.28 12.88
N THR A 134 19.63 3.06 14.18
CA THR A 134 20.33 1.89 14.71
C THR A 134 19.60 0.58 14.34
N ASP A 135 18.27 0.53 14.50
CA ASP A 135 17.49 -0.66 14.12
C ASP A 135 17.55 -0.92 12.61
N MET A 136 17.53 0.14 11.80
CA MET A 136 17.67 0.02 10.36
C MET A 136 19.05 -0.50 9.94
N ASP A 137 20.09 -0.03 10.60
CA ASP A 137 21.46 -0.50 10.37
C ASP A 137 21.59 -1.99 10.74
N LEU A 138 21.00 -2.41 11.87
CA LEU A 138 20.92 -3.82 12.24
C LEU A 138 20.19 -4.68 11.19
N VAL A 139 19.04 -4.21 10.71
CA VAL A 139 18.27 -4.91 9.65
C VAL A 139 19.12 -5.08 8.41
N LEU A 140 19.76 -4.01 7.95
CA LEU A 140 20.51 -4.05 6.71
C LEU A 140 21.83 -4.85 6.84
N LYS A 141 22.49 -4.82 8.00
CA LYS A 141 23.64 -5.68 8.29
C LYS A 141 23.27 -7.15 8.31
N ALA A 142 22.13 -7.50 8.93
CA ALA A 142 21.67 -8.89 9.02
C ALA A 142 21.30 -9.52 7.66
N VAL A 143 20.99 -8.71 6.65
CA VAL A 143 20.64 -9.19 5.30
C VAL A 143 21.71 -8.88 4.26
N LYS A 144 22.78 -8.17 4.62
CA LYS A 144 23.88 -7.91 3.71
C LYS A 144 24.45 -9.25 3.24
N PRO A 145 24.46 -9.52 1.92
CA PRO A 145 24.97 -10.77 1.43
C PRO A 145 26.49 -10.85 1.59
N GLU A 146 26.98 -12.03 1.94
CA GLU A 146 28.38 -12.42 1.79
C GLU A 146 28.64 -12.87 0.35
N ASP A 147 29.89 -13.08 -0.03
CA ASP A 147 30.25 -13.41 -1.41
C ASP A 147 29.54 -14.64 -1.95
N GLU A 148 29.41 -15.69 -1.14
CA GLU A 148 28.73 -16.94 -1.49
C GLU A 148 27.22 -16.95 -1.18
N ALA A 149 26.63 -15.78 -0.89
CA ALA A 149 25.21 -15.69 -0.58
C ALA A 149 24.33 -16.16 -1.74
N SER A 150 23.25 -16.83 -1.40
CA SER A 150 22.25 -17.27 -2.37
C SER A 150 21.65 -16.09 -3.13
N TRP A 151 21.17 -16.34 -4.35
CA TRP A 151 20.50 -15.32 -5.14
C TRP A 151 19.27 -14.71 -4.41
N GLN A 152 18.58 -15.49 -3.59
CA GLN A 152 17.47 -15.00 -2.78
C GLN A 152 17.93 -13.98 -1.73
N GLN A 153 19.08 -14.19 -1.08
CA GLN A 153 19.64 -13.26 -0.11
C GLN A 153 20.04 -11.94 -0.80
N LYS A 154 20.70 -12.02 -1.96
CA LYS A 154 21.06 -10.84 -2.77
C LYS A 154 19.81 -10.09 -3.22
N ARG A 155 18.77 -10.80 -3.69
CA ARG A 155 17.46 -10.22 -4.03
C ARG A 155 16.80 -9.51 -2.84
N ASP A 156 16.74 -10.18 -1.69
CA ASP A 156 16.07 -9.65 -0.49
C ASP A 156 16.81 -8.42 0.06
N TYR A 157 18.13 -8.42 -0.02
CA TYR A 157 18.95 -7.25 0.31
C TYR A 157 18.67 -6.07 -0.62
N ALA A 158 18.71 -6.29 -1.93
CA ALA A 158 18.41 -5.26 -2.93
C ALA A 158 17.01 -4.65 -2.72
N LEU A 159 16.03 -5.51 -2.43
CA LEU A 159 14.66 -5.07 -2.15
C LEU A 159 14.59 -4.17 -0.90
N LEU A 160 15.24 -4.55 0.19
CA LEU A 160 15.27 -3.74 1.41
C LEU A 160 16.04 -2.43 1.21
N MET A 161 17.11 -2.45 0.40
CA MET A 161 17.82 -1.24 0.00
C MET A 161 16.91 -0.27 -0.78
N LEU A 162 16.06 -0.75 -1.67
CA LEU A 162 15.06 0.10 -2.35
C LEU A 162 14.00 0.67 -1.39
N LEU A 163 13.49 -0.15 -0.47
CA LEU A 163 12.46 0.30 0.47
C LEU A 163 12.96 1.37 1.44
N TYR A 164 14.20 1.23 1.93
CA TYR A 164 14.80 2.17 2.88
C TYR A 164 15.68 3.20 2.19
N GLY A 165 16.53 2.84 1.24
CA GLY A 165 17.46 3.75 0.58
C GLY A 165 16.79 4.73 -0.39
N CYS A 166 15.65 4.31 -0.99
CA CYS A 166 14.89 5.13 -1.93
C CYS A 166 13.47 5.45 -1.44
N GLY A 167 13.08 4.94 -0.29
CA GLY A 167 11.75 5.17 0.27
C GLY A 167 10.60 4.67 -0.60
N LEU A 168 10.80 3.60 -1.38
CA LEU A 168 9.76 3.04 -2.24
C LEU A 168 8.65 2.36 -1.43
N ARG A 169 7.40 2.39 -1.94
CA ARG A 169 6.36 1.47 -1.47
C ARG A 169 6.67 0.05 -1.95
N ILE A 170 6.23 -0.97 -1.20
CA ILE A 170 6.40 -2.38 -1.64
C ILE A 170 5.88 -2.57 -3.07
N SER A 171 4.71 -2.04 -3.38
CA SER A 171 4.11 -2.19 -4.72
C SER A 171 4.94 -1.52 -5.80
N GLU A 172 5.56 -0.38 -5.51
CA GLU A 172 6.46 0.34 -6.43
C GLU A 172 7.75 -0.47 -6.65
N ALA A 173 8.39 -0.95 -5.59
CA ALA A 173 9.58 -1.79 -5.70
C ALA A 173 9.30 -3.09 -6.47
N LEU A 174 8.18 -3.77 -6.16
CA LEU A 174 7.80 -5.01 -6.84
C LEU A 174 7.29 -4.83 -8.28
N SER A 175 6.97 -3.59 -8.69
CA SER A 175 6.59 -3.27 -10.07
C SER A 175 7.78 -2.97 -10.97
N LEU A 176 9.01 -2.96 -10.45
CA LEU A 176 10.20 -2.79 -11.27
C LEU A 176 10.34 -3.92 -12.29
N ARG A 177 10.67 -3.54 -13.53
CA ARG A 177 10.84 -4.45 -14.64
C ARG A 177 12.33 -4.66 -14.95
N ALA A 178 12.61 -5.76 -15.62
CA ALA A 178 13.97 -6.08 -16.00
C ALA A 178 14.58 -5.06 -16.98
N ASP A 179 13.75 -4.46 -17.87
CA ASP A 179 14.19 -3.42 -18.83
C ASP A 179 14.59 -2.08 -18.18
N GLN A 180 14.34 -1.93 -16.89
CA GLN A 180 14.77 -0.75 -16.13
C GLN A 180 16.17 -0.90 -15.52
N LEU A 181 16.83 -2.03 -15.72
CA LEU A 181 18.21 -2.26 -15.27
C LEU A 181 19.19 -2.24 -16.45
N PRO A 182 20.44 -1.84 -16.21
CA PRO A 182 21.00 -1.37 -14.94
C PRO A 182 20.39 -0.03 -14.51
N LEU A 183 20.26 0.19 -13.19
CA LEU A 183 19.78 1.48 -12.68
C LEU A 183 20.82 2.58 -12.93
N THR A 184 20.31 3.75 -13.33
CA THR A 184 21.09 4.99 -13.40
C THR A 184 21.02 5.75 -12.07
N ASP A 185 21.48 6.99 -12.06
CA ASP A 185 21.38 7.88 -10.88
C ASP A 185 19.93 8.24 -10.53
N TRP A 186 19.02 8.03 -11.45
CA TRP A 186 17.59 8.31 -11.30
C TRP A 186 16.74 7.12 -11.70
N LEU A 187 15.68 6.88 -10.92
CA LEU A 187 14.69 5.87 -11.21
C LEU A 187 13.30 6.52 -11.30
N GLN A 188 12.67 6.39 -12.45
CA GLN A 188 11.31 6.84 -12.64
C GLN A 188 10.29 5.84 -12.09
N ILE A 189 9.44 6.29 -11.19
CA ILE A 189 8.42 5.48 -10.54
C ILE A 189 7.03 6.03 -10.83
N THR A 190 6.14 5.16 -11.28
CA THR A 190 4.70 5.45 -11.41
C THR A 190 4.00 5.11 -10.11
N GLY A 191 3.50 6.12 -9.42
CA GLY A 191 2.80 6.00 -8.14
C GLY A 191 1.27 5.87 -8.29
N LYS A 192 0.56 6.03 -7.16
CA LYS A 192 -0.90 6.01 -7.12
C LYS A 192 -1.49 7.13 -8.01
N GLY A 193 -2.49 6.77 -8.82
CA GLY A 193 -3.15 7.72 -9.75
C GLY A 193 -2.32 8.03 -10.99
N ASN A 194 -1.42 7.12 -11.37
CA ASN A 194 -0.54 7.24 -12.55
C ASN A 194 0.41 8.47 -12.49
N LYS A 195 0.69 8.97 -11.29
CA LYS A 195 1.64 10.07 -11.10
C LYS A 195 3.05 9.53 -11.19
N VAL A 196 3.84 10.10 -12.07
CA VAL A 196 5.24 9.77 -12.27
C VAL A 196 6.09 10.68 -11.39
N ARG A 197 7.15 10.12 -10.80
CA ARG A 197 8.18 10.85 -10.08
C ARG A 197 9.54 10.21 -10.29
N ASP A 198 10.57 11.02 -10.29
CA ASP A 198 11.95 10.58 -10.36
C ASP A 198 12.53 10.50 -8.94
N ILE A 199 13.30 9.48 -8.67
CA ILE A 199 13.90 9.20 -7.37
C ILE A 199 15.41 9.04 -7.58
N PRO A 200 16.25 9.77 -6.83
CA PRO A 200 17.69 9.58 -6.89
C PRO A 200 18.07 8.23 -6.30
N ILE A 201 18.99 7.55 -6.95
CA ILE A 201 19.45 6.22 -6.56
C ILE A 201 20.89 6.30 -6.06
N LEU A 202 21.11 5.88 -4.82
CA LEU A 202 22.45 5.76 -4.25
C LEU A 202 23.24 4.64 -4.95
N GLU A 203 24.54 4.83 -5.07
CA GLU A 203 25.46 3.84 -5.60
C GLU A 203 25.30 2.47 -4.94
N ALA A 204 25.27 2.43 -3.61
CA ALA A 204 25.03 1.17 -2.85
C ALA A 204 23.70 0.47 -3.19
N VAL A 205 22.67 1.20 -3.63
CA VAL A 205 21.41 0.62 -4.11
C VAL A 205 21.60 0.05 -5.52
N ARG A 206 22.30 0.76 -6.40
CA ARG A 206 22.63 0.28 -7.75
C ARG A 206 23.42 -1.03 -7.68
N ASP A 207 24.46 -1.05 -6.85
CA ASP A 207 25.31 -2.22 -6.66
C ASP A 207 24.52 -3.43 -6.15
N ALA A 208 23.67 -3.21 -5.14
CA ALA A 208 22.81 -4.26 -4.62
C ALA A 208 21.82 -4.79 -5.68
N MET A 209 21.27 -3.91 -6.51
CA MET A 209 20.37 -4.28 -7.61
C MET A 209 21.11 -5.05 -8.70
N GLN A 210 22.32 -4.62 -9.06
CA GLN A 210 23.15 -5.31 -10.04
C GLN A 210 23.54 -6.71 -9.56
N GLN A 211 24.01 -6.84 -8.31
CA GLN A 211 24.32 -8.15 -7.71
C GLN A 211 23.10 -9.09 -7.69
N ALA A 212 21.90 -8.55 -7.42
CA ALA A 212 20.66 -9.32 -7.47
C ALA A 212 20.33 -9.75 -8.91
N ALA A 213 20.58 -8.90 -9.90
CA ALA A 213 20.39 -9.21 -11.32
C ALA A 213 21.32 -10.34 -11.77
N ASP A 214 22.62 -10.18 -11.51
CA ASP A 214 23.67 -11.11 -11.95
C ASP A 214 23.52 -12.50 -11.33
N SER A 215 23.02 -12.56 -10.10
CA SER A 215 22.80 -13.81 -9.37
C SER A 215 21.47 -14.49 -9.65
N CYS A 216 20.54 -13.82 -10.34
CA CYS A 216 19.20 -14.37 -10.59
C CYS A 216 19.24 -15.51 -11.62
N PRO A 217 18.86 -16.76 -11.25
CA PRO A 217 18.95 -17.90 -12.16
C PRO A 217 17.91 -17.85 -13.29
N PHE A 218 16.89 -16.99 -13.17
CA PHE A 218 15.77 -16.92 -14.12
C PHE A 218 15.97 -15.89 -15.23
N GLN A 219 16.94 -14.98 -15.10
CA GLN A 219 17.27 -13.94 -16.07
C GLN A 219 16.03 -13.24 -16.66
N PRO A 220 15.22 -12.55 -15.85
CA PRO A 220 14.06 -11.83 -16.33
C PRO A 220 14.48 -10.77 -17.36
N HIS A 221 13.68 -10.57 -18.43
CA HIS A 221 14.00 -9.66 -19.50
C HIS A 221 12.78 -8.81 -19.91
N GLY A 222 13.03 -7.67 -20.54
CA GLY A 222 12.00 -6.77 -21.02
C GLY A 222 11.02 -6.36 -19.91
N GLN A 223 9.74 -6.57 -20.11
CA GLN A 223 8.66 -6.18 -19.20
C GLN A 223 8.45 -7.15 -18.02
N ASP A 224 9.26 -8.19 -17.92
CA ASP A 224 9.19 -9.13 -16.80
C ASP A 224 9.41 -8.38 -15.46
N ALA A 225 8.69 -8.81 -14.42
CA ALA A 225 8.96 -8.32 -13.08
C ALA A 225 10.40 -8.68 -12.68
N PHE A 226 11.18 -7.70 -12.24
CA PHE A 226 12.57 -7.92 -11.82
C PHE A 226 12.65 -8.86 -10.61
N PHE A 227 11.86 -8.60 -9.58
CA PHE A 227 11.88 -9.42 -8.36
C PHE A 227 11.09 -10.72 -8.55
N ARG A 228 11.81 -11.83 -8.58
CA ARG A 228 11.24 -13.18 -8.78
C ARG A 228 11.20 -13.98 -7.47
N SER A 229 10.22 -14.85 -7.36
CA SER A 229 10.13 -15.86 -6.30
C SER A 229 10.96 -17.10 -6.65
N ALA A 230 11.16 -18.01 -5.70
CA ALA A 230 11.85 -19.28 -5.93
C ALA A 230 11.21 -20.16 -7.03
N ARG A 231 9.96 -19.88 -7.42
CA ARG A 231 9.22 -20.59 -8.48
C ARG A 231 9.17 -19.80 -9.79
N ASN A 232 10.05 -18.84 -9.98
CA ASN A 232 10.05 -17.93 -11.13
C ASN A 232 8.76 -17.13 -11.35
N ALA A 233 7.90 -16.99 -10.38
CA ALA A 233 6.77 -16.07 -10.43
C ALA A 233 7.17 -14.69 -9.90
N PRO A 234 6.49 -13.60 -10.26
CA PRO A 234 6.68 -12.30 -9.63
C PRO A 234 6.60 -12.39 -8.12
N LEU A 235 7.54 -11.74 -7.41
CA LEU A 235 7.53 -11.70 -5.95
C LEU A 235 6.32 -10.91 -5.47
N ASN A 236 5.62 -11.40 -4.46
CA ASN A 236 4.43 -10.75 -3.95
C ASN A 236 4.68 -9.99 -2.63
N ALA A 237 3.84 -9.01 -2.34
CA ALA A 237 3.97 -8.18 -1.14
C ALA A 237 3.95 -8.98 0.17
N ARG A 238 3.28 -10.13 0.21
CA ARG A 238 3.24 -10.99 1.40
C ARG A 238 4.60 -11.63 1.70
N ALA A 239 5.38 -11.96 0.65
CA ALA A 239 6.74 -12.47 0.84
C ALA A 239 7.64 -11.40 1.49
N VAL A 240 7.53 -10.14 1.04
CA VAL A 240 8.28 -9.01 1.62
C VAL A 240 7.88 -8.78 3.09
N GLN A 241 6.58 -8.82 3.38
CA GLN A 241 6.09 -8.70 4.76
C GLN A 241 6.66 -9.79 5.66
N ARG A 242 6.66 -11.05 5.19
CA ARG A 242 7.25 -12.18 5.94
C ARG A 242 8.76 -12.05 6.13
N LEU A 243 9.48 -11.55 5.13
CA LEU A 243 10.91 -11.27 5.26
C LEU A 243 11.17 -10.28 6.40
N VAL A 244 10.49 -9.13 6.40
CA VAL A 244 10.66 -8.12 7.44
C VAL A 244 10.18 -8.64 8.81
N GLU A 245 9.11 -9.42 8.86
CA GLU A 245 8.63 -10.06 10.08
C GLU A 245 9.66 -11.05 10.66
N LYS A 246 10.27 -11.90 9.82
CA LYS A 246 11.34 -12.81 10.22
C LYS A 246 12.53 -12.05 10.79
N LEU A 247 13.01 -11.02 10.10
CA LEU A 247 14.13 -10.18 10.56
C LEU A 247 13.80 -9.47 11.88
N ARG A 248 12.60 -8.94 12.02
CA ARG A 248 12.12 -8.31 13.24
C ARG A 248 12.19 -9.27 14.44
N LEU A 249 11.74 -10.51 14.26
CA LEU A 249 11.78 -11.52 15.31
C LEU A 249 13.21 -11.95 15.65
N GLN A 250 14.03 -12.16 14.63
CA GLN A 250 15.44 -12.57 14.81
C GLN A 250 16.29 -11.51 15.52
N LEU A 251 16.02 -10.24 15.25
CA LEU A 251 16.79 -9.12 15.79
C LEU A 251 16.14 -8.49 17.04
N GLY A 252 15.03 -9.04 17.54
CA GLY A 252 14.33 -8.49 18.71
C GLY A 252 13.74 -7.08 18.48
N LEU A 253 13.45 -6.72 17.23
CA LEU A 253 13.00 -5.37 16.89
C LEU A 253 11.52 -5.15 17.26
N PRO A 254 11.11 -3.88 17.45
CA PRO A 254 9.75 -3.53 17.83
C PRO A 254 8.69 -4.05 16.83
N ALA A 255 7.51 -4.41 17.32
CA ALA A 255 6.40 -4.96 16.52
C ALA A 255 5.95 -4.05 15.36
N HIS A 256 6.20 -2.75 15.45
CA HIS A 256 5.88 -1.79 14.38
C HIS A 256 6.90 -1.78 13.23
N THR A 257 8.02 -2.52 13.32
CA THR A 257 8.97 -2.69 12.22
C THR A 257 8.31 -3.48 11.10
N THR A 258 7.85 -2.76 10.09
CA THR A 258 7.13 -3.27 8.92
C THR A 258 7.72 -2.65 7.65
N PRO A 259 7.51 -3.18 6.46
CA PRO A 259 7.98 -2.54 5.23
C PRO A 259 7.50 -1.08 5.05
N HIS A 260 6.31 -0.76 5.56
CA HIS A 260 5.83 0.63 5.56
C HIS A 260 6.60 1.49 6.55
N ALA A 261 6.98 0.93 7.70
CA ALA A 261 7.80 1.63 8.69
C ALA A 261 9.24 1.87 8.19
N LEU A 262 9.80 0.98 7.35
CA LEU A 262 11.10 1.20 6.69
C LEU A 262 11.07 2.43 5.78
N ARG A 263 10.04 2.55 4.95
CA ARG A 263 9.82 3.75 4.14
C ARG A 263 9.61 5.00 4.99
N HIS A 264 8.89 4.89 6.11
CA HIS A 264 8.69 6.02 7.02
C HIS A 264 10.00 6.42 7.71
N ALA A 265 10.83 5.43 8.08
CA ALA A 265 12.17 5.67 8.60
C ALA A 265 13.05 6.46 7.60
N PHE A 266 13.03 6.09 6.31
CA PHE A 266 13.69 6.89 5.26
C PHE A 266 13.31 8.38 5.35
N ALA A 267 12.00 8.69 5.35
CA ALA A 267 11.53 10.07 5.44
C ALA A 267 11.98 10.79 6.73
N THR A 268 11.85 10.09 7.86
CA THR A 268 12.19 10.66 9.18
C THR A 268 13.68 10.87 9.33
N HIS A 269 14.50 9.95 8.83
CA HIS A 269 15.96 10.06 8.90
C HIS A 269 16.49 11.15 7.98
N LEU A 270 15.96 11.29 6.76
CA LEU A 270 16.29 12.40 5.88
C LEU A 270 15.93 13.75 6.51
N LEU A 271 14.76 13.85 7.15
CA LEU A 271 14.34 15.08 7.81
C LEU A 271 15.23 15.40 9.03
N ALA A 272 15.58 14.40 9.84
CA ALA A 272 16.45 14.55 11.00
C ALA A 272 17.88 14.98 10.60
N GLY A 273 18.33 14.55 9.42
CA GLY A 273 19.63 14.96 8.86
C GLY A 273 19.62 16.34 8.19
N GLY A 274 18.53 17.12 8.27
CA GLY A 274 18.47 18.49 7.72
C GLY A 274 17.86 18.58 6.32
N GLY A 275 17.29 17.47 5.80
CA GLY A 275 16.59 17.48 4.52
C GLY A 275 15.35 18.38 4.53
N ASP A 276 15.11 19.09 3.42
CA ASP A 276 13.90 19.91 3.28
C ASP A 276 12.62 19.05 3.25
N LEU A 277 11.64 19.42 4.06
CA LEU A 277 10.38 18.69 4.19
C LEU A 277 9.63 18.59 2.85
N ARG A 278 9.66 19.63 2.02
CA ARG A 278 9.01 19.64 0.71
C ARG A 278 9.67 18.67 -0.26
N ALA A 279 10.99 18.67 -0.31
CA ALA A 279 11.78 17.75 -1.12
C ALA A 279 11.51 16.29 -0.73
N ILE A 280 11.47 16.00 0.56
CA ILE A 280 11.14 14.65 1.08
C ILE A 280 9.71 14.25 0.73
N GLN A 281 8.73 15.15 0.85
CA GLN A 281 7.34 14.88 0.47
C GLN A 281 7.19 14.59 -1.03
N GLN A 282 7.95 15.27 -1.88
CA GLN A 282 7.99 15.03 -3.31
C GLN A 282 8.59 13.66 -3.64
N LEU A 283 9.74 13.32 -3.06
CA LEU A 283 10.37 11.99 -3.19
C LEU A 283 9.41 10.86 -2.80
N LEU A 284 8.62 11.08 -1.75
CA LEU A 284 7.66 10.10 -1.29
C LEU A 284 6.36 10.06 -2.10
N GLY A 285 6.10 11.05 -2.97
CA GLY A 285 4.87 11.12 -3.76
C GLY A 285 3.63 11.27 -2.89
N HIS A 286 3.64 12.21 -1.94
CA HIS A 286 2.47 12.57 -1.13
C HIS A 286 1.51 13.45 -1.96
N ALA A 287 0.25 13.02 -2.09
CA ALA A 287 -0.74 13.56 -3.03
C ALA A 287 -1.30 14.95 -2.67
N SER A 288 -0.85 15.62 -1.62
CA SER A 288 -1.50 16.83 -1.09
C SER A 288 -0.97 18.17 -1.62
N LEU A 289 0.02 18.16 -2.49
CA LEU A 289 0.47 19.40 -3.17
C LEU A 289 0.49 19.15 -4.68
N SER A 290 -0.47 19.75 -5.37
CA SER A 290 -0.50 19.85 -6.81
C SER A 290 0.62 20.78 -7.25
N THR A 291 1.69 20.24 -7.80
CA THR A 291 2.45 20.93 -8.84
C THR A 291 3.44 19.92 -9.45
N THR A 292 3.28 19.73 -10.75
CA THR A 292 4.32 19.18 -11.62
C THR A 292 5.36 20.31 -11.77
N GLN A 293 6.13 20.57 -10.72
CA GLN A 293 7.37 21.32 -10.87
C GLN A 293 8.42 20.33 -11.35
N ARG A 294 8.86 20.52 -12.59
CA ARG A 294 10.14 19.93 -13.05
C ARG A 294 11.20 20.44 -12.12
N TYR A 295 12.00 19.52 -11.58
CA TYR A 295 13.20 19.87 -10.88
C TYR A 295 14.09 20.69 -11.83
N THR A 296 14.61 21.82 -11.36
CA THR A 296 15.73 22.48 -12.04
C THR A 296 16.99 21.68 -11.72
N ASP A 297 17.99 21.70 -12.60
CA ASP A 297 19.25 20.98 -12.40
C ASP A 297 19.90 21.28 -11.01
N VAL A 298 19.66 22.48 -10.49
CA VAL A 298 20.11 22.92 -9.15
C VAL A 298 19.34 22.21 -8.02
N ASP A 299 18.06 21.97 -8.20
CA ASP A 299 17.22 21.25 -7.21
C ASP A 299 17.56 19.75 -7.20
N GLU A 300 17.87 19.19 -8.36
CA GLU A 300 18.28 17.79 -8.53
C GLU A 300 19.59 17.49 -7.83
N GLN A 301 20.64 18.30 -8.07
CA GLN A 301 21.94 18.15 -7.44
C GLN A 301 21.84 18.31 -5.91
N ARG A 302 21.04 19.25 -5.44
CA ARG A 302 20.81 19.47 -4.02
C ARG A 302 20.10 18.29 -3.34
N LEU A 303 19.16 17.61 -4.04
CA LEU A 303 18.50 16.41 -3.55
C LEU A 303 19.45 15.22 -3.45
N ILE A 304 20.32 15.04 -4.45
CA ILE A 304 21.37 14.01 -4.44
C ILE A 304 22.34 14.27 -3.28
N ASP A 305 22.78 15.51 -3.11
CA ASP A 305 23.73 15.88 -2.07
C ASP A 305 23.14 15.71 -0.68
N VAL A 306 21.90 16.17 -0.47
CA VAL A 306 21.14 15.96 0.77
C VAL A 306 20.97 14.47 1.04
N HIS A 307 20.59 13.68 0.04
CA HIS A 307 20.43 12.25 0.17
C HIS A 307 21.75 11.53 0.49
N LYS A 308 22.84 11.90 -0.18
CA LYS A 308 24.19 11.39 0.08
C LYS A 308 24.73 11.77 1.45
N GLN A 309 24.53 13.01 1.88
CA GLN A 309 25.05 13.53 3.16
C GLN A 309 24.29 12.98 4.38
N ILE A 310 23.03 12.70 4.23
CA ILE A 310 22.11 12.42 5.35
C ILE A 310 21.79 10.94 5.47
N HIS A 311 21.89 10.19 4.38
CA HIS A 311 21.62 8.75 4.46
C HIS A 311 22.79 8.06 5.19
N PRO A 312 22.55 7.31 6.31
CA PRO A 312 23.61 6.73 7.14
C PRO A 312 24.62 5.86 6.39
N ARG A 313 24.29 5.40 5.18
CA ARG A 313 25.15 4.58 4.32
C ARG A 313 25.96 5.34 3.26
N SER A 314 25.68 6.61 3.04
CA SER A 314 26.55 7.42 2.18
C SER A 314 27.88 7.77 2.86
N GLN A 315 27.97 7.58 4.20
CA GLN A 315 29.15 7.90 5.01
C GLN A 315 30.04 6.67 5.30
N THR A 316 29.71 5.48 4.82
CA THR A 316 30.51 4.25 5.07
C THR A 316 31.34 3.82 3.87
N GLY A 317 31.71 4.73 2.99
CA GLY A 317 32.68 4.55 1.92
C GLY A 317 33.98 5.26 2.28
N GLY A 318 34.75 4.66 3.18
CA GLY A 318 36.12 5.03 3.51
C GLY A 318 36.89 3.78 3.85
#